data_da5c60a685d67d8fbfd02a5cd435a04b
#
_entry.id   da5c60a685d67d8fbfd02a5cd435a04b
#
_cell.length_a   1.000
_cell.length_b   1.000
_cell.length_c   1.000
_cell.angle_alpha   90.00
_cell.angle_beta   90.00
_cell.angle_gamma   90.00
#
_symmetry.space_group_name_H-M   'P 1'
#
loop_
_entity.id
_entity.type
_entity.pdbx_description
1 polymer ?
#
loop_
_entity_poly.entity_id
_entity_poly.type
_entity_poly.pdbx_seq_one_letter_code
_entity_poly.pdbx_strand_id
1 'polypeptide(L)'
;ERRGMLVLDAHLGAALAKTLGANPVVLMRGHGEAVVGRSVREATVRTIYTHIDAQAQRAALALSPHITALDSAELAANAAENFDADRPWQNYKARLPDGR
;
A
#
# COMPACT_ATOMS: atom_id res chain seq x y z
N GLU A 1 -1.90 2.17 29.64
CA GLU A 1 -1.07 3.31 29.21
C GLU A 1 -1.30 3.54 27.73
N ARG A 2 -1.81 4.73 27.34
CA ARG A 2 -2.02 5.06 25.91
C ARG A 2 -0.67 5.41 25.32
N ARG A 3 -0.03 4.44 24.66
CA ARG A 3 1.19 4.69 23.87
C ARG A 3 0.88 5.56 22.67
N GLY A 4 1.79 6.46 22.32
CA GLY A 4 1.69 7.28 21.11
C GLY A 4 1.59 6.42 19.84
N MET A 5 1.25 7.04 18.70
CA MET A 5 1.08 6.33 17.42
C MET A 5 2.41 5.97 16.73
N LEU A 6 3.54 6.37 17.29
CA LEU A 6 4.85 6.14 16.68
C LEU A 6 5.42 4.78 17.09
N VAL A 7 6.04 4.10 16.14
CA VAL A 7 6.81 2.87 16.37
C VAL A 7 8.20 3.28 16.83
N LEU A 8 8.42 3.33 18.16
CA LEU A 8 9.64 3.89 18.75
C LEU A 8 10.58 2.83 19.34
N ASP A 9 10.16 1.59 19.43
CA ASP A 9 10.94 0.52 20.04
C ASP A 9 10.87 -0.79 19.22
N ALA A 10 11.80 -1.70 19.52
CA ALA A 10 11.91 -2.98 18.82
C ALA A 10 10.66 -3.87 19.01
N HIS A 11 9.97 -3.76 20.13
CA HIS A 11 8.75 -4.54 20.39
C HIS A 11 7.61 -4.11 19.46
N LEU A 12 7.39 -2.81 19.31
CA LEU A 12 6.39 -2.26 18.37
C LEU A 12 6.78 -2.55 16.93
N GLY A 13 8.07 -2.45 16.59
CA GLY A 13 8.59 -2.83 15.28
C GLY A 13 8.34 -4.31 14.96
N ALA A 14 8.58 -5.21 15.90
CA ALA A 14 8.30 -6.63 15.73
C ALA A 14 6.80 -6.92 15.60
N ALA A 15 5.95 -6.23 16.34
CA ALA A 15 4.50 -6.35 16.23
C ALA A 15 4.01 -5.89 14.84
N LEU A 16 4.55 -4.77 14.33
CA LEU A 16 4.24 -4.27 12.99
C LEU A 16 4.69 -5.27 11.92
N ALA A 17 5.92 -5.78 12.01
CA ALA A 17 6.45 -6.78 11.08
C ALA A 17 5.63 -8.07 11.09
N LYS A 18 5.19 -8.53 12.27
CA LYS A 18 4.31 -9.69 12.41
C LYS A 18 2.95 -9.45 11.73
N THR A 19 2.38 -8.25 11.88
CA THR A 19 1.11 -7.89 11.25
C THR A 19 1.25 -7.79 9.74
N LEU A 20 2.36 -7.23 9.24
CA LEU A 20 2.68 -7.18 7.82
C LEU A 20 2.78 -8.60 7.24
N GLY A 21 3.50 -9.52 7.90
CA GLY A 21 3.69 -10.89 7.43
C GLY A 21 4.30 -10.93 6.03
N ALA A 22 3.66 -11.65 5.12
CA ALA A 22 4.05 -11.74 3.70
C ALA A 22 3.39 -10.68 2.79
N ASN A 23 2.57 -9.79 3.37
CA ASN A 23 1.87 -8.78 2.58
C ASN A 23 2.80 -7.59 2.24
N PRO A 24 2.56 -6.90 1.14
CA PRO A 24 3.36 -5.74 0.75
C PRO A 24 3.03 -4.47 1.54
N VAL A 25 1.88 -4.42 2.21
CA VAL A 25 1.37 -3.23 2.90
C VAL A 25 0.76 -3.60 4.24
N VAL A 26 0.98 -2.78 5.26
CA VAL A 26 0.26 -2.84 6.52
C VAL A 26 -0.25 -1.45 6.89
N LEU A 27 -1.53 -1.37 7.25
CA LEU A 27 -2.16 -0.13 7.71
C LEU A 27 -2.02 0.00 9.22
N MET A 28 -1.62 1.18 9.67
CA MET A 28 -1.53 1.52 11.08
C MET A 28 -2.68 2.45 11.47
N ARG A 29 -3.53 2.00 12.39
CA ARG A 29 -4.70 2.75 12.83
C ARG A 29 -4.35 4.16 13.29
N GLY A 30 -4.91 5.17 12.61
CA GLY A 30 -4.74 6.58 12.97
C GLY A 30 -3.35 7.15 12.68
N HIS A 31 -2.50 6.42 11.93
CA HIS A 31 -1.15 6.87 11.63
C HIS A 31 -0.87 6.90 10.11
N GLY A 32 -1.05 5.79 9.42
CA GLY A 32 -0.73 5.68 8.00
C GLY A 32 -0.45 4.23 7.60
N GLU A 33 0.55 4.03 6.77
CA GLU A 33 0.92 2.71 6.26
C GLU A 33 2.43 2.48 6.33
N ALA A 34 2.82 1.20 6.34
CA ALA A 34 4.18 0.79 6.00
C ALA A 34 4.11 -0.10 4.75
N VAL A 35 4.92 0.22 3.76
CA VAL A 35 4.97 -0.46 2.47
C VAL A 35 6.35 -1.05 2.27
N VAL A 36 6.41 -2.28 1.79
CA VAL A 36 7.66 -2.97 1.45
C VAL A 36 7.69 -3.36 -0.03
N GLY A 37 8.89 -3.44 -0.57
CA GLY A 37 9.12 -3.84 -1.96
C GLY A 37 10.54 -4.38 -2.12
N ARG A 38 10.80 -5.07 -3.23
CA ARG A 38 12.13 -5.59 -3.59
C ARG A 38 13.10 -4.48 -4.02
N SER A 39 12.57 -3.27 -4.26
CA SER A 39 13.34 -2.08 -4.62
C SER A 39 12.60 -0.82 -4.15
N VAL A 40 13.33 0.31 -4.07
CA VAL A 40 12.73 1.63 -3.80
C VAL A 40 11.64 1.96 -4.82
N ARG A 41 11.88 1.68 -6.11
CA ARG A 41 10.89 1.85 -7.18
C ARG A 41 9.60 1.10 -6.90
N GLU A 42 9.70 -0.19 -6.56
CA GLU A 42 8.55 -1.04 -6.27
C GLU A 42 7.79 -0.55 -5.03
N ALA A 43 8.49 -0.23 -3.95
CA ALA A 43 7.87 0.30 -2.73
C ALA A 43 7.16 1.64 -3.00
N THR A 44 7.78 2.55 -3.74
CA THR A 44 7.19 3.84 -4.09
C THR A 44 5.92 3.68 -4.93
N VAL A 45 5.96 2.84 -5.97
CA VAL A 45 4.79 2.60 -6.83
C VAL A 45 3.66 1.98 -6.02
N ARG A 46 3.95 1.00 -5.16
CA ARG A 46 2.95 0.39 -4.26
C ARG A 46 2.31 1.41 -3.33
N THR A 47 3.10 2.29 -2.72
CA THR A 47 2.60 3.38 -1.86
C THR A 47 1.62 4.27 -2.62
N ILE A 48 1.97 4.69 -3.82
CA ILE A 48 1.11 5.54 -4.66
C ILE A 48 -0.20 4.82 -5.00
N TYR A 49 -0.13 3.55 -5.42
CA TYR A 49 -1.34 2.77 -5.73
C TYR A 49 -2.20 2.52 -4.50
N THR A 50 -1.61 2.20 -3.34
CA THR A 50 -2.39 2.04 -2.09
C THR A 50 -3.18 3.32 -1.77
N HIS A 51 -2.57 4.49 -1.96
CA HIS A 51 -3.27 5.76 -1.78
C HIS A 51 -4.41 5.95 -2.78
N ILE A 52 -4.18 5.67 -4.07
CA ILE A 52 -5.20 5.77 -5.13
C ILE A 52 -6.37 4.81 -4.82
N ASP A 53 -6.06 3.57 -4.46
CA ASP A 53 -7.07 2.55 -4.17
C ASP A 53 -7.89 2.92 -2.92
N ALA A 54 -7.26 3.48 -1.89
CA ALA A 54 -7.96 3.98 -0.70
C ALA A 54 -8.92 5.13 -1.05
N GLN A 55 -8.53 6.03 -1.96
CA GLN A 55 -9.40 7.10 -2.45
C GLN A 55 -10.58 6.53 -3.26
N ALA A 56 -10.33 5.56 -4.14
CA ALA A 56 -11.36 4.90 -4.93
C ALA A 56 -12.36 4.16 -4.04
N GLN A 57 -11.87 3.40 -3.04
CA GLN A 57 -12.72 2.71 -2.07
C GLN A 57 -13.58 3.68 -1.28
N ARG A 58 -13.02 4.80 -0.83
CA ARG A 58 -13.78 5.85 -0.13
C ARG A 58 -14.87 6.44 -1.02
N ALA A 59 -14.59 6.68 -2.30
CA ALA A 59 -15.58 7.18 -3.25
C ALA A 59 -16.68 6.14 -3.50
N ALA A 60 -16.33 4.87 -3.65
CA ALA A 60 -17.30 3.79 -3.82
C ALA A 60 -18.22 3.65 -2.62
N LEU A 61 -17.68 3.72 -1.39
CA LEU A 61 -18.48 3.67 -0.15
C LEU A 61 -19.42 4.86 0.01
N ALA A 62 -19.11 6.02 -0.57
CA ALA A 62 -20.00 7.16 -0.60
C ALA A 62 -21.19 6.96 -1.54
N LEU A 63 -21.05 6.11 -2.56
CA LEU A 63 -22.15 5.75 -3.48
C LEU A 63 -23.01 4.61 -2.94
N SER A 64 -22.42 3.63 -2.26
CA SER A 64 -23.11 2.47 -1.69
C SER A 64 -22.36 1.96 -0.45
N PRO A 65 -23.07 1.61 0.63
CA PRO A 65 -22.45 0.95 1.78
C PRO A 65 -21.97 -0.47 1.47
N HIS A 66 -22.43 -1.04 0.35
CA HIS A 66 -22.04 -2.37 -0.11
C HIS A 66 -21.21 -2.23 -1.39
N ILE A 67 -19.93 -2.58 -1.31
CA ILE A 67 -19.02 -2.65 -2.45
C ILE A 67 -18.66 -4.10 -2.72
N THR A 68 -18.62 -4.48 -4.00
CA THR A 68 -18.11 -5.79 -4.42
C THR A 68 -16.58 -5.70 -4.50
N ALA A 69 -15.89 -6.44 -3.66
CA ALA A 69 -14.44 -6.61 -3.73
C ALA A 69 -14.08 -7.80 -4.63
N LEU A 70 -12.85 -7.82 -5.11
CA LEU A 70 -12.30 -9.00 -5.79
C LEU A 70 -12.34 -10.22 -4.86
N ASP A 71 -12.70 -11.36 -5.39
CA ASP A 71 -12.65 -12.62 -4.65
C ASP A 71 -11.21 -13.17 -4.56
N SER A 72 -11.02 -14.24 -3.81
CA SER A 72 -9.70 -14.83 -3.60
C SER A 72 -9.08 -15.42 -4.88
N ALA A 73 -9.88 -15.89 -5.83
CA ALA A 73 -9.40 -16.43 -7.11
C ALA A 73 -8.96 -15.29 -8.04
N GLU A 74 -9.72 -14.21 -8.11
CA GLU A 74 -9.38 -12.99 -8.84
C GLU A 74 -8.12 -12.34 -8.28
N LEU A 75 -7.99 -12.27 -6.94
CA LEU A 75 -6.78 -11.77 -6.28
C LEU A 75 -5.56 -12.64 -6.58
N ALA A 76 -5.70 -13.96 -6.56
CA ALA A 76 -4.62 -14.89 -6.89
C ALA A 76 -4.20 -14.78 -8.36
N ALA A 77 -5.15 -14.67 -9.29
CA ALA A 77 -4.86 -14.47 -10.70
C ALA A 77 -4.11 -13.15 -10.94
N ASN A 78 -4.56 -12.07 -10.33
CA ASN A 78 -3.91 -10.75 -10.41
C ASN A 78 -2.50 -10.76 -9.79
N ALA A 79 -2.30 -11.46 -8.68
CA ALA A 79 -0.99 -11.58 -8.03
C ALA A 79 -0.01 -12.45 -8.84
N ALA A 80 -0.50 -13.40 -9.66
CA ALA A 80 0.32 -14.21 -10.56
C ALA A 80 0.83 -13.42 -11.77
N GLU A 81 0.13 -12.35 -12.16
CA GLU A 81 0.63 -11.38 -13.13
C GLU A 81 1.78 -10.61 -12.48
N ASN A 82 2.97 -10.67 -13.10
CA ASN A 82 4.14 -9.99 -12.57
C ASN A 82 3.84 -8.50 -12.39
N PHE A 83 3.90 -8.03 -11.15
CA PHE A 83 3.76 -6.60 -10.84
C PHE A 83 4.88 -5.81 -11.52
N ASP A 84 4.56 -5.14 -12.62
CA ASP A 84 5.49 -4.26 -13.33
C ASP A 84 5.42 -2.85 -12.76
N ALA A 85 6.41 -2.49 -11.97
CA ALA A 85 6.57 -1.15 -11.42
C ALA A 85 7.25 -0.17 -12.40
N ASP A 86 7.77 -0.63 -13.52
CA ASP A 86 8.63 0.22 -14.37
C ASP A 86 7.84 1.29 -15.11
N ARG A 87 6.76 0.89 -15.76
CA ARG A 87 5.89 1.83 -16.49
C ARG A 87 5.33 2.95 -15.60
N PRO A 88 4.69 2.68 -14.46
CA PRO A 88 4.21 3.74 -13.58
C PRO A 88 5.37 4.56 -12.99
N TRP A 89 6.50 3.94 -12.65
CA TRP A 89 7.68 4.64 -12.17
C TRP A 89 8.18 5.69 -13.17
N GLN A 90 8.33 5.34 -14.46
CA GLN A 90 8.75 6.28 -15.50
C GLN A 90 7.73 7.42 -15.67
N ASN A 91 6.44 7.11 -15.62
CA ASN A 91 5.38 8.12 -15.70
C ASN A 91 5.45 9.10 -14.51
N TYR A 92 5.69 8.61 -13.29
CA TYR A 92 5.83 9.48 -12.12
C TYR A 92 7.08 10.33 -12.19
N LYS A 93 8.21 9.75 -12.59
CA LYS A 93 9.45 10.51 -12.80
C LYS A 93 9.29 11.65 -13.82
N ALA A 94 8.62 11.38 -14.92
CA ALA A 94 8.38 12.38 -15.97
C ALA A 94 7.54 13.59 -15.51
N ARG A 95 6.85 13.46 -14.38
CA ARG A 95 6.06 14.55 -13.77
C ARG A 95 6.84 15.37 -12.74
N LEU A 96 8.05 14.99 -12.41
CA LEU A 96 8.90 15.78 -11.54
C LEU A 96 9.38 17.05 -12.26
N PRO A 97 9.51 18.20 -11.56
CA PRO A 97 9.84 19.48 -12.16
C PRO A 97 11.10 19.48 -13.03
N ASP A 98 12.08 18.64 -12.68
CA ASP A 98 13.38 18.56 -13.38
C ASP A 98 13.56 17.24 -14.16
N GLY A 99 12.52 16.41 -14.27
CA GLY A 99 12.58 15.11 -14.95
C GLY A 99 13.58 14.11 -14.36
N ARG A 100 13.95 14.29 -13.09
CA ARG A 100 14.99 13.47 -12.40
C ARG A 100 14.38 12.37 -11.56
#